data_72809dd32a308316ca08a6a4c6fa0594
#
_entry.id   72809dd32a308316ca08a6a4c6fa0594
#
_cell.length_a   1.000
_cell.length_b   1.000
_cell.length_c   1.000
_cell.angle_alpha   90.00
_cell.angle_beta   90.00
_cell.angle_gamma   90.00
#
_symmetry.space_group_name_H-M   'P 1'
#
loop_
_entity.id
_entity.type
_entity.pdbx_description
1 polymer ?
#
loop_
_entity_poly.entity_id
_entity_poly.type
_entity_poly.pdbx_seq_one_letter_code
_entity_poly.pdbx_strand_id
1 'polypeptide(L)'
;MAEAVSKHELAGALLTAGTPEMTLAAIDPETGCWLRARPDNLPFNMEIIPDIKTAADASLDVYERAATRFGYFMSAAHYLDVIDLIYGEAKRSFVLITIEKDPPYVVTIDELDAVDIDMARLRNRAALNRFADCLKTGVWHAYNPPGKPIRLLQMTNFERAMINLAIDRGEMSY
;
A
#
# COMPACT_ATOMS: atom_id res chain seq x y z
N MET A 1 -5.15 12.37 18.36
CA MET A 1 -5.46 11.76 17.04
C MET A 1 -6.94 11.42 16.88
N ALA A 2 -7.56 10.52 17.64
CA ALA A 2 -8.98 10.18 17.45
C ALA A 2 -9.91 11.40 17.50
N GLU A 3 -9.70 12.31 18.44
CA GLU A 3 -10.45 13.58 18.54
C GLU A 3 -10.22 14.50 17.33
N ALA A 4 -9.02 14.54 16.76
CA ALA A 4 -8.74 15.33 15.57
C ALA A 4 -9.52 14.80 14.36
N VAL A 5 -9.56 13.48 14.18
CA VAL A 5 -10.34 12.83 13.12
C VAL A 5 -11.83 13.07 13.30
N SER A 6 -12.37 12.92 14.53
CA SER A 6 -13.80 13.11 14.79
C SER A 6 -14.26 14.56 14.62
N LYS A 7 -13.36 15.53 14.80
CA LYS A 7 -13.62 16.96 14.54
C LYS A 7 -13.49 17.34 13.07
N HIS A 8 -12.83 16.54 12.26
CA HIS A 8 -12.73 16.78 10.83
C HIS A 8 -14.02 16.27 10.14
N GLU A 9 -14.85 17.19 9.69
CA GLU A 9 -16.21 16.92 9.21
C GLU A 9 -16.27 15.77 8.21
N LEU A 10 -15.47 15.83 7.14
CA LEU A 10 -15.47 14.80 6.10
C LEU A 10 -14.89 13.46 6.60
N ALA A 11 -13.79 13.46 7.36
CA ALA A 11 -13.21 12.22 7.90
C ALA A 11 -14.18 11.54 8.87
N GLY A 12 -14.83 12.31 9.74
CA GLY A 12 -15.85 11.81 10.64
C GLY A 12 -17.03 11.19 9.90
N ALA A 13 -17.53 11.84 8.85
CA ALA A 13 -18.61 11.32 8.00
C ALA A 13 -18.23 10.02 7.31
N LEU A 14 -17.04 9.95 6.68
CA LEU A 14 -16.55 8.76 5.97
C LEU A 14 -16.37 7.56 6.91
N LEU A 15 -16.02 7.76 8.16
CA LEU A 15 -15.77 6.68 9.13
C LEU A 15 -17.00 6.24 9.89
N THR A 16 -18.09 7.01 9.85
CA THR A 16 -19.34 6.67 10.57
C THR A 16 -20.44 6.13 9.66
N ALA A 17 -20.37 6.39 8.34
CA ALA A 17 -21.40 6.03 7.38
C ALA A 17 -21.19 4.62 6.79
N GLY A 18 -20.96 3.61 7.62
CA GLY A 18 -20.69 2.26 7.14
C GLY A 18 -20.55 1.23 8.25
N THR A 19 -19.98 0.08 7.93
CA THR A 19 -19.65 -1.00 8.86
C THR A 19 -18.14 -1.03 9.08
N PRO A 20 -17.66 -0.72 10.30
CA PRO A 20 -16.24 -0.69 10.59
C PRO A 20 -15.66 -2.12 10.62
N GLU A 21 -14.40 -2.26 10.20
CA GLU A 21 -13.60 -3.48 10.32
C GLU A 21 -14.29 -4.75 9.75
N MET A 22 -15.16 -4.58 8.74
CA MET A 22 -15.84 -5.73 8.12
C MET A 22 -14.83 -6.60 7.38
N THR A 23 -14.78 -7.88 7.74
CA THR A 23 -13.96 -8.84 7.01
C THR A 23 -14.69 -9.36 5.80
N LEU A 24 -14.11 -9.14 4.63
CA LEU A 24 -14.56 -9.61 3.33
C LEU A 24 -13.66 -10.76 2.87
N ALA A 25 -14.26 -11.80 2.27
CA ALA A 25 -13.49 -12.90 1.68
C ALA A 25 -14.14 -13.33 0.35
N ALA A 26 -13.30 -13.52 -0.66
CA ALA A 26 -13.71 -13.96 -1.98
C ALA A 26 -12.69 -14.96 -2.55
N ILE A 27 -13.09 -15.72 -3.56
CA ILE A 27 -12.17 -16.59 -4.30
C ILE A 27 -11.80 -15.90 -5.60
N ASP A 28 -10.50 -15.74 -5.86
CA ASP A 28 -10.03 -15.25 -7.13
C ASP A 28 -10.39 -16.23 -8.26
N PRO A 29 -11.17 -15.81 -9.28
CA PRO A 29 -11.68 -16.73 -10.30
C PRO A 29 -10.60 -17.33 -11.20
N GLU A 30 -9.44 -16.66 -11.32
CA GLU A 30 -8.36 -17.14 -12.17
C GLU A 30 -7.45 -18.16 -11.47
N THR A 31 -7.14 -17.93 -10.20
CA THR A 31 -6.18 -18.75 -9.46
C THR A 31 -6.82 -19.73 -8.48
N GLY A 32 -8.09 -19.50 -8.10
CA GLY A 32 -8.77 -20.23 -7.04
C GLY A 32 -8.29 -19.91 -5.63
N CYS A 33 -7.40 -18.92 -5.48
CA CYS A 33 -6.89 -18.49 -4.18
C CYS A 33 -7.94 -17.70 -3.40
N TRP A 34 -7.99 -17.91 -2.09
CA TRP A 34 -8.78 -17.07 -1.20
C TRP A 34 -8.13 -15.69 -1.05
N LEU A 35 -8.92 -14.66 -1.27
CA LEU A 35 -8.58 -13.27 -1.01
C LEU A 35 -9.33 -12.80 0.23
N ARG A 36 -8.69 -11.92 1.01
CA ARG A 36 -9.29 -11.31 2.19
C ARG A 36 -9.00 -9.82 2.22
N ALA A 37 -10.03 -9.02 2.43
CA ALA A 37 -9.92 -7.60 2.71
C ALA A 37 -10.62 -7.25 4.02
N ARG A 38 -10.13 -6.21 4.69
CA ARG A 38 -10.78 -5.66 5.88
C ARG A 38 -10.56 -4.15 5.89
N PRO A 39 -11.42 -3.41 5.17
CA PRO A 39 -11.39 -1.95 5.19
C PRO A 39 -11.71 -1.42 6.60
N ASP A 40 -11.10 -0.30 6.97
CA ASP A 40 -11.34 0.35 8.27
C ASP A 40 -12.81 0.75 8.41
N ASN A 41 -13.45 1.13 7.33
CA ASN A 41 -14.91 1.27 7.23
C ASN A 41 -15.38 0.86 5.84
N LEU A 42 -16.42 0.04 5.75
CA LEU A 42 -17.12 -0.26 4.50
C LEU A 42 -18.40 0.58 4.43
N PRO A 43 -18.44 1.66 3.65
CA PRO A 43 -19.60 2.54 3.57
C PRO A 43 -20.84 1.83 3.03
N PHE A 44 -22.02 2.22 3.50
CA PHE A 44 -23.28 1.61 3.04
C PHE A 44 -23.54 1.79 1.55
N ASN A 45 -23.09 2.90 0.96
CA ASN A 45 -23.20 3.15 -0.49
C ASN A 45 -22.01 2.59 -1.30
N MET A 46 -20.92 2.22 -0.65
CA MET A 46 -19.69 1.67 -1.26
C MET A 46 -19.07 2.55 -2.36
N GLU A 47 -19.31 3.85 -2.34
CA GLU A 47 -18.77 4.78 -3.37
C GLU A 47 -17.34 5.24 -3.05
N ILE A 48 -17.07 5.56 -1.77
CA ILE A 48 -15.78 6.05 -1.31
C ILE A 48 -15.31 5.16 -0.17
N ILE A 49 -14.31 4.34 -0.40
CA ILE A 49 -13.75 3.42 0.59
C ILE A 49 -12.63 4.15 1.36
N PRO A 50 -12.82 4.46 2.64
CA PRO A 50 -11.81 5.12 3.45
C PRO A 50 -10.88 4.10 4.12
N ASP A 51 -9.62 4.50 4.28
CA ASP A 51 -8.62 3.74 5.02
C ASP A 51 -7.78 4.71 5.87
N ILE A 52 -7.59 4.41 7.15
CA ILE A 52 -6.90 5.28 8.11
C ILE A 52 -5.40 4.99 8.09
N LYS A 53 -4.62 6.05 8.01
CA LYS A 53 -3.18 5.96 8.12
C LYS A 53 -2.63 6.96 9.13
N THR A 54 -1.48 6.66 9.70
CA THR A 54 -0.72 7.61 10.50
C THR A 54 0.61 7.91 9.83
N ALA A 55 1.02 9.17 9.85
CA ALA A 55 2.28 9.62 9.29
C ALA A 55 3.06 10.50 10.28
N ALA A 56 4.36 10.63 10.08
CA ALA A 56 5.14 11.66 10.77
C ALA A 56 4.97 13.02 10.09
N ASP A 57 4.73 13.02 8.78
CA ASP A 57 4.51 14.18 7.95
C ASP A 57 3.48 13.80 6.88
N ALA A 58 2.36 14.52 6.85
CA ALA A 58 1.25 14.30 5.91
C ALA A 58 1.27 15.30 4.74
N SER A 59 2.35 16.10 4.58
CA SER A 59 2.52 16.94 3.41
C SER A 59 2.58 16.08 2.14
N LEU A 60 1.96 16.55 1.05
CA LEU A 60 1.72 15.77 -0.15
C LEU A 60 3.02 15.18 -0.73
N ASP A 61 4.07 16.00 -0.85
CA ASP A 61 5.36 15.60 -1.45
C ASP A 61 6.12 14.54 -0.64
N VAL A 62 5.95 14.50 0.68
CA VAL A 62 6.52 13.48 1.57
C VAL A 62 5.63 12.24 1.58
N TYR A 63 4.31 12.44 1.65
CA TYR A 63 3.37 11.36 1.82
C TYR A 63 3.20 10.50 0.56
N GLU A 64 3.29 11.07 -0.66
CA GLU A 64 3.31 10.32 -1.92
C GLU A 64 4.42 9.25 -1.95
N ARG A 65 5.61 9.61 -1.51
CA ARG A 65 6.75 8.66 -1.41
C ARG A 65 6.48 7.57 -0.38
N ALA A 66 5.88 7.94 0.75
CA ALA A 66 5.51 7.00 1.80
C ALA A 66 4.42 6.05 1.31
N ALA A 67 3.36 6.54 0.69
CA ALA A 67 2.26 5.75 0.13
C ALA A 67 2.76 4.74 -0.90
N THR A 68 3.66 5.16 -1.79
CA THR A 68 4.30 4.27 -2.78
C THR A 68 5.18 3.22 -2.09
N ARG A 69 6.03 3.63 -1.14
CA ARG A 69 6.95 2.74 -0.43
C ARG A 69 6.22 1.68 0.40
N PHE A 70 5.13 2.06 1.07
CA PHE A 70 4.35 1.15 1.91
C PHE A 70 3.31 0.35 1.12
N GLY A 71 3.17 0.61 -0.18
CA GLY A 71 2.27 -0.15 -1.06
C GLY A 71 0.79 0.15 -0.84
N TYR A 72 0.44 1.39 -0.46
CA TYR A 72 -0.95 1.75 -0.20
C TYR A 72 -1.83 1.63 -1.45
N PHE A 73 -1.30 1.93 -2.64
CA PHE A 73 -2.00 1.68 -3.90
C PHE A 73 -2.29 0.19 -4.12
N MET A 74 -1.36 -0.70 -3.76
CA MET A 74 -1.57 -2.15 -3.85
C MET A 74 -2.65 -2.63 -2.87
N SER A 75 -2.66 -2.08 -1.65
CA SER A 75 -3.70 -2.39 -0.67
C SER A 75 -5.07 -1.92 -1.14
N ALA A 76 -5.16 -0.69 -1.64
CA ALA A 76 -6.39 -0.11 -2.17
C ALA A 76 -6.94 -0.94 -3.34
N ALA A 77 -6.09 -1.25 -4.34
CA ALA A 77 -6.45 -2.09 -5.46
C ALA A 77 -6.99 -3.46 -5.00
N HIS A 78 -6.29 -4.11 -4.06
CA HIS A 78 -6.72 -5.39 -3.51
C HIS A 78 -8.07 -5.31 -2.81
N TYR A 79 -8.32 -4.25 -2.02
CA TYR A 79 -9.59 -4.08 -1.31
C TYR A 79 -10.74 -3.84 -2.28
N LEU A 80 -10.53 -2.97 -3.28
CA LEU A 80 -11.52 -2.72 -4.33
C LEU A 80 -11.84 -3.99 -5.11
N ASP A 81 -10.85 -4.77 -5.50
CA ASP A 81 -11.04 -6.03 -6.24
C ASP A 81 -11.85 -7.05 -5.41
N VAL A 82 -11.58 -7.18 -4.11
CA VAL A 82 -12.37 -8.06 -3.23
C VAL A 82 -13.81 -7.56 -3.07
N ILE A 83 -14.01 -6.24 -2.96
CA ILE A 83 -15.34 -5.62 -2.89
C ILE A 83 -16.10 -5.89 -4.20
N ASP A 84 -15.45 -5.71 -5.35
CA ASP A 84 -16.03 -5.93 -6.67
C ASP A 84 -16.41 -7.41 -6.89
N LEU A 85 -15.60 -8.35 -6.41
CA LEU A 85 -15.91 -9.79 -6.47
C LEU A 85 -17.17 -10.16 -5.66
N ILE A 86 -17.45 -9.44 -4.58
CA ILE A 86 -18.59 -9.77 -3.68
C ILE A 86 -19.85 -9.00 -4.08
N TYR A 87 -19.72 -7.72 -4.38
CA TYR A 87 -20.85 -6.80 -4.56
C TYR A 87 -21.07 -6.39 -6.01
N GLY A 88 -20.23 -6.84 -6.93
CA GLY A 88 -20.25 -6.45 -8.34
C GLY A 88 -19.40 -5.20 -8.61
N GLU A 89 -18.93 -5.10 -9.85
CA GLU A 89 -18.15 -3.96 -10.31
C GLU A 89 -18.96 -2.67 -10.26
N ALA A 90 -18.36 -1.62 -9.73
CA ALA A 90 -18.90 -0.27 -9.71
C ALA A 90 -17.75 0.76 -9.71
N LYS A 91 -18.09 2.00 -10.05
CA LYS A 91 -17.14 3.10 -9.91
C LYS A 91 -16.99 3.42 -8.41
N ARG A 92 -15.82 3.15 -7.87
CA ARG A 92 -15.46 3.42 -6.48
C ARG A 92 -14.18 4.24 -6.41
N SER A 93 -14.14 5.14 -5.43
CA SER A 93 -12.92 5.85 -5.06
C SER A 93 -12.33 5.21 -3.79
N PHE A 94 -11.01 5.30 -3.65
CA PHE A 94 -10.32 4.92 -2.43
C PHE A 94 -9.61 6.13 -1.84
N VAL A 95 -9.85 6.43 -0.57
CA VAL A 95 -9.26 7.59 0.09
C VAL A 95 -8.46 7.18 1.31
N LEU A 96 -7.31 7.82 1.50
CA LEU A 96 -6.52 7.71 2.70
C LEU A 96 -6.86 8.88 3.63
N ILE A 97 -7.29 8.56 4.85
CA ILE A 97 -7.45 9.53 5.93
C ILE A 97 -6.18 9.47 6.76
N THR A 98 -5.29 10.43 6.56
CA THR A 98 -3.98 10.42 7.21
C THR A 98 -3.96 11.37 8.39
N ILE A 99 -3.44 10.91 9.53
CA ILE A 99 -3.30 11.68 10.75
C ILE A 99 -1.82 11.77 11.12
N GLU A 100 -1.30 12.98 11.31
CA GLU A 100 0.03 13.16 11.89
C GLU A 100 0.09 12.68 13.34
N LYS A 101 1.24 12.08 13.70
CA LYS A 101 1.45 11.48 15.03
C LYS A 101 1.69 12.51 16.10
N ASP A 102 2.18 13.70 15.72
CA ASP A 102 2.54 14.78 16.63
C ASP A 102 1.50 15.90 16.59
N PRO A 103 1.32 16.65 17.70
CA PRO A 103 0.46 17.82 17.72
C PRO A 103 0.86 18.85 16.66
N PRO A 104 -0.09 19.48 15.97
CA PRO A 104 -1.53 19.52 16.25
C PRO A 104 -2.36 18.36 15.69
N TYR A 105 -1.74 17.23 15.28
CA TYR A 105 -2.42 16.06 14.71
C TYR A 105 -3.18 16.41 13.43
N VAL A 106 -2.46 16.99 12.47
CA VAL A 106 -3.03 17.37 11.17
C VAL A 106 -3.70 16.16 10.51
N VAL A 107 -4.91 16.38 9.99
CA VAL A 107 -5.67 15.35 9.25
C VAL A 107 -5.74 15.77 7.80
N THR A 108 -5.32 14.88 6.89
CA THR A 108 -5.50 15.01 5.44
C THR A 108 -6.41 13.91 4.90
N ILE A 109 -7.03 14.16 3.76
CA ILE A 109 -7.81 13.16 3.03
C ILE A 109 -7.34 13.20 1.59
N ASP A 110 -6.74 12.11 1.15
CA ASP A 110 -6.12 12.01 -0.16
C ASP A 110 -6.81 10.90 -0.96
N GLU A 111 -7.42 11.25 -2.10
CA GLU A 111 -7.97 10.27 -3.02
C GLU A 111 -6.84 9.68 -3.88
N LEU A 112 -6.79 8.35 -3.97
CA LEU A 112 -5.81 7.68 -4.80
C LEU A 112 -6.21 7.75 -6.28
N ASP A 113 -5.23 8.08 -7.13
CA ASP A 113 -5.44 8.16 -8.57
C ASP A 113 -5.86 6.80 -9.15
N ALA A 114 -6.90 6.79 -9.98
CA ALA A 114 -7.47 5.57 -10.55
C ALA A 114 -6.48 4.85 -11.48
N VAL A 115 -5.65 5.60 -12.22
CA VAL A 115 -4.63 5.02 -13.11
C VAL A 115 -3.55 4.30 -12.29
N ASP A 116 -3.14 4.88 -11.17
CA ASP A 116 -2.16 4.27 -10.27
C ASP A 116 -2.74 3.04 -9.56
N ILE A 117 -4.04 3.04 -9.22
CA ILE A 117 -4.74 1.85 -8.73
C ILE A 117 -4.74 0.75 -9.79
N ASP A 118 -5.00 1.06 -11.07
CA ASP A 118 -4.95 0.07 -12.15
C ASP A 118 -3.55 -0.49 -12.34
N MET A 119 -2.50 0.33 -12.26
CA MET A 119 -1.12 -0.15 -12.25
C MET A 119 -0.83 -1.07 -11.05
N ALA A 120 -1.38 -0.76 -9.89
CA ALA A 120 -1.25 -1.59 -8.70
C ALA A 120 -1.99 -2.94 -8.85
N ARG A 121 -3.14 -2.99 -9.55
CA ARG A 121 -3.84 -4.23 -9.91
C ARG A 121 -2.94 -5.17 -10.71
N LEU A 122 -2.19 -4.65 -11.69
CA LEU A 122 -1.24 -5.48 -12.46
C LEU A 122 -0.17 -6.10 -11.55
N ARG A 123 0.35 -5.34 -10.59
CA ARG A 123 1.33 -5.87 -9.62
C ARG A 123 0.71 -6.92 -8.70
N ASN A 124 -0.50 -6.68 -8.21
CA ASN A 124 -1.25 -7.63 -7.38
C ASN A 124 -1.53 -8.92 -8.15
N ARG A 125 -1.95 -8.83 -9.42
CA ARG A 125 -2.20 -9.99 -10.29
C ARG A 125 -0.93 -10.82 -10.47
N ALA A 126 0.20 -10.19 -10.77
CA ALA A 126 1.48 -10.88 -10.92
C ALA A 126 1.91 -11.58 -9.61
N ALA A 127 1.71 -10.92 -8.46
CA ALA A 127 2.01 -11.51 -7.16
C ALA A 127 1.09 -12.70 -6.83
N LEU A 128 -0.21 -12.58 -7.11
CA LEU A 128 -1.18 -13.63 -6.86
C LEU A 128 -0.94 -14.86 -7.74
N ASN A 129 -0.65 -14.67 -9.02
CA ASN A 129 -0.30 -15.76 -9.93
C ASN A 129 0.94 -16.51 -9.43
N ARG A 130 1.98 -15.77 -9.01
CA ARG A 130 3.19 -16.38 -8.45
C ARG A 130 2.88 -17.14 -7.15
N PHE A 131 2.02 -16.59 -6.29
CA PHE A 131 1.59 -17.27 -5.06
C PHE A 131 0.86 -18.57 -5.36
N ALA A 132 -0.07 -18.55 -6.32
CA ALA A 132 -0.81 -19.72 -6.75
C ALA A 132 0.12 -20.80 -7.33
N ASP A 133 1.10 -20.42 -8.14
CA ASP A 133 2.12 -21.35 -8.65
C ASP A 133 2.94 -21.98 -7.53
N CYS A 134 3.34 -21.20 -6.53
CA CYS A 134 4.05 -21.73 -5.37
C CYS A 134 3.19 -22.71 -4.57
N LEU A 135 1.90 -22.43 -4.39
CA LEU A 135 0.98 -23.35 -3.74
C LEU A 135 0.83 -24.66 -4.53
N LYS A 136 0.69 -24.57 -5.85
CA LYS A 136 0.51 -25.71 -6.73
C LYS A 136 1.76 -26.60 -6.82
N THR A 137 2.94 -25.98 -6.88
CA THR A 137 4.20 -26.71 -7.06
C THR A 137 4.88 -27.09 -5.76
N GLY A 138 4.52 -26.47 -4.63
CA GLY A 138 5.21 -26.59 -3.35
C GLY A 138 6.58 -25.88 -3.34
N VAL A 139 6.97 -25.18 -4.42
CA VAL A 139 8.26 -24.52 -4.53
C VAL A 139 8.13 -23.04 -4.16
N TRP A 140 8.72 -22.68 -3.04
CA TRP A 140 8.76 -21.30 -2.55
C TRP A 140 10.12 -20.68 -2.83
N HIS A 141 10.14 -19.63 -3.64
CA HIS A 141 11.37 -19.00 -4.08
C HIS A 141 11.94 -18.09 -2.99
N ALA A 142 13.19 -18.36 -2.62
CA ALA A 142 13.97 -17.46 -1.76
C ALA A 142 14.63 -16.34 -2.59
N TYR A 143 15.23 -15.37 -1.90
CA TYR A 143 15.95 -14.28 -2.56
C TYR A 143 17.28 -14.73 -3.21
N ASN A 144 17.83 -15.84 -2.77
CA ASN A 144 19.04 -16.41 -3.37
C ASN A 144 18.67 -17.21 -4.64
N PRO A 145 19.38 -17.02 -5.75
CA PRO A 145 19.22 -17.89 -6.93
C PRO A 145 19.48 -19.34 -6.56
N PRO A 146 18.78 -20.29 -7.19
CA PRO A 146 19.05 -21.72 -7.01
C PRO A 146 20.54 -22.05 -7.17
N GLY A 147 21.09 -22.82 -6.24
CA GLY A 147 22.51 -23.20 -6.28
C GLY A 147 23.51 -22.12 -5.87
N LYS A 148 23.05 -20.92 -5.49
CA LYS A 148 23.91 -19.82 -5.01
C LYS A 148 23.52 -19.44 -3.57
N PRO A 149 24.05 -20.14 -2.57
CA PRO A 149 23.69 -19.89 -1.17
C PRO A 149 24.20 -18.53 -0.64
N ILE A 150 25.23 -17.96 -1.29
CA ILE A 150 25.82 -16.68 -0.90
C ILE A 150 25.57 -15.66 -2.02
N ARG A 151 25.06 -14.48 -1.64
CA ARG A 151 24.89 -13.34 -2.54
C ARG A 151 26.00 -12.33 -2.31
N LEU A 152 26.47 -11.71 -3.39
CA LEU A 152 27.37 -10.56 -3.28
C LEU A 152 26.53 -9.33 -2.89
N LEU A 153 26.77 -8.80 -1.69
CA LEU A 153 26.21 -7.52 -1.24
C LEU A 153 27.20 -6.42 -1.60
N GLN A 154 26.74 -5.41 -2.27
CA GLN A 154 27.55 -4.26 -2.69
C GLN A 154 26.94 -2.98 -2.15
N MET A 155 27.77 -1.97 -1.93
CA MET A 155 27.30 -0.62 -1.70
C MET A 155 26.47 -0.13 -2.88
N THR A 156 25.56 0.80 -2.62
CA THR A 156 24.81 1.47 -3.69
C THR A 156 25.75 2.26 -4.61
N ASN A 157 25.34 2.45 -5.86
CA ASN A 157 26.15 3.26 -6.79
C ASN A 157 26.31 4.71 -6.29
N PHE A 158 25.28 5.24 -5.61
CA PHE A 158 25.34 6.57 -5.01
C PHE A 158 26.44 6.64 -3.93
N GLU A 159 26.47 5.69 -3.00
CA GLU A 159 27.46 5.66 -1.93
C GLU A 159 28.88 5.53 -2.49
N ARG A 160 29.09 4.66 -3.48
CA ARG A 160 30.39 4.54 -4.16
C ARG A 160 30.80 5.84 -4.83
N ALA A 161 29.87 6.55 -5.48
CA ALA A 161 30.16 7.82 -6.13
C ALA A 161 30.54 8.89 -5.11
N MET A 162 29.88 8.93 -3.95
CA MET A 162 30.21 9.87 -2.87
C MET A 162 31.59 9.61 -2.30
N ILE A 163 31.97 8.35 -2.07
CA ILE A 163 33.31 7.97 -1.59
C ILE A 163 34.36 8.37 -2.62
N ASN A 164 34.15 8.06 -3.90
CA ASN A 164 35.11 8.45 -4.95
C ASN A 164 35.30 9.97 -5.02
N LEU A 165 34.18 10.73 -4.92
CA LEU A 165 34.26 12.18 -4.91
C LEU A 165 35.04 12.73 -3.71
N ALA A 166 34.89 12.12 -2.53
CA ALA A 166 35.67 12.50 -1.34
C ALA A 166 37.17 12.17 -1.49
N ILE A 167 37.49 11.06 -2.15
CA ILE A 167 38.89 10.70 -2.49
C ILE A 167 39.47 11.73 -3.48
N ASP A 168 38.75 12.07 -4.54
CA ASP A 168 39.18 13.03 -5.55
C ASP A 168 39.41 14.43 -4.98
N ARG A 169 38.69 14.79 -3.91
CA ARG A 169 38.87 16.06 -3.18
C ARG A 169 39.98 16.00 -2.12
N GLY A 170 40.61 14.86 -1.91
CA GLY A 170 41.62 14.67 -0.87
C GLY A 170 41.05 14.64 0.55
N GLU A 171 39.74 14.47 0.72
CA GLU A 171 39.09 14.37 2.02
C GLU A 171 39.17 12.95 2.60
N MET A 172 39.48 11.95 1.75
CA MET A 172 39.76 10.56 2.10
C MET A 172 40.95 10.03 1.31
N SER A 173 41.72 9.11 1.91
CA SER A 173 42.81 8.38 1.24
C SER A 173 42.69 6.89 1.54
N TYR A 174 43.24 6.06 0.66
CA TYR A 174 43.36 4.61 0.87
C TYR A 174 44.38 4.33 1.99
#